data_a9b7cd27aa14d62b2acf3a9377e55fac
#
_entry.id   a9b7cd27aa14d62b2acf3a9377e55fac
#
_cell.length_a   1.000
_cell.length_b   1.000
_cell.length_c   1.000
_cell.angle_alpha   90.00
_cell.angle_beta   90.00
_cell.angle_gamma   90.00
#
_symmetry.space_group_name_H-M   'P 1'
#
loop_
_entity.id
_entity.type
_entity.pdbx_description
1 polymer ?
#
loop_
_entity_poly.entity_id
_entity_poly.type
_entity_poly.pdbx_seq_one_letter_code
_entity_poly.pdbx_strand_id
1 'polypeptide(L)'
;ALIAIRISNKSGIPALLLFLTLGILFNFFGVNFKDYHLADKIANLSLMIIMFYGGFGTNWSMARPVAGPAITLASLGVVFTSIITGYFSYKFLGFDFYQAMLLGSVVGSTDYASVSNILVSKNLNLKYNTASLLEIESGSNDPTAYTLTIVFISIILKEKISIPLLIFKQIFFGIGLGFLMGYI
;
A
#
# COMPACT_ATOMS: atom_id res chain seq x y z
N ALA A 1 5.70 -9.11 -18.89
CA ALA A 1 6.20 -9.09 -17.51
C ALA A 1 7.72 -9.23 -17.47
N LEU A 2 8.33 -10.34 -17.92
CA LEU A 2 9.78 -10.60 -17.82
C LEU A 2 10.67 -9.50 -18.44
N ILE A 3 10.26 -8.95 -19.59
CA ILE A 3 10.99 -7.83 -20.24
C ILE A 3 10.93 -6.57 -19.38
N ALA A 4 9.77 -6.24 -18.80
CA ALA A 4 9.61 -5.09 -17.92
C ALA A 4 10.49 -5.21 -16.66
N ILE A 5 10.54 -6.40 -16.05
CA ILE A 5 11.42 -6.67 -14.90
C ILE A 5 12.90 -6.50 -15.28
N ARG A 6 13.30 -7.00 -16.47
CA ARG A 6 14.68 -6.87 -16.96
C ARG A 6 15.06 -5.40 -17.23
N ILE A 7 14.13 -4.61 -17.76
CA ILE A 7 14.32 -3.16 -17.97
C ILE A 7 14.40 -2.45 -16.62
N SER A 8 13.51 -2.76 -15.67
CA SER A 8 13.53 -2.23 -14.32
C SER A 8 14.89 -2.41 -13.65
N ASN A 9 15.41 -3.64 -13.62
CA ASN A 9 16.70 -3.97 -13.00
C ASN A 9 17.88 -3.25 -13.66
N LYS A 10 17.79 -2.95 -14.96
CA LYS A 10 18.87 -2.30 -15.70
C LYS A 10 18.79 -0.76 -15.66
N SER A 11 17.60 -0.19 -15.64
CA SER A 11 17.36 1.25 -15.68
C SER A 11 17.20 1.89 -14.31
N GLY A 12 16.95 1.08 -13.26
CA GLY A 12 16.62 1.56 -11.92
C GLY A 12 15.20 2.15 -11.80
N ILE A 13 14.38 2.02 -12.85
CA ILE A 13 12.96 2.42 -12.81
C ILE A 13 12.18 1.33 -12.07
N PRO A 14 11.34 1.67 -11.09
CA PRO A 14 10.51 0.68 -10.40
C PRO A 14 9.66 -0.15 -11.37
N ALA A 15 9.67 -1.48 -11.21
CA ALA A 15 8.93 -2.39 -12.09
C ALA A 15 7.43 -2.07 -12.14
N LEU A 16 6.88 -1.60 -11.03
CA LEU A 16 5.48 -1.18 -10.90
C LEU A 16 5.11 -0.10 -11.92
N LEU A 17 5.95 0.92 -12.09
CA LEU A 17 5.72 1.99 -13.08
C LEU A 17 5.72 1.45 -14.52
N LEU A 18 6.58 0.48 -14.82
CA LEU A 18 6.61 -0.16 -16.13
C LEU A 18 5.35 -1.00 -16.38
N PHE A 19 4.86 -1.72 -15.37
CA PHE A 19 3.60 -2.47 -15.49
C PHE A 19 2.40 -1.53 -15.66
N LEU A 20 2.36 -0.43 -14.93
CA LEU A 20 1.30 0.58 -15.04
C LEU A 20 1.29 1.21 -16.44
N THR A 21 2.47 1.57 -16.97
CA THR A 21 2.62 2.09 -18.33
C THR A 21 2.17 1.07 -19.38
N LEU A 22 2.54 -0.22 -19.21
CA LEU A 22 2.07 -1.29 -20.09
C LEU A 22 0.55 -1.45 -20.04
N GLY A 23 -0.05 -1.37 -18.87
CA GLY A 23 -1.52 -1.43 -18.72
C GLY A 23 -2.21 -0.30 -19.45
N ILE A 24 -1.70 0.93 -19.35
CA ILE A 24 -2.22 2.09 -20.08
C ILE A 24 -2.07 1.89 -21.61
N LEU A 25 -0.91 1.41 -22.07
CA LEU A 25 -0.68 1.14 -23.49
C LEU A 25 -1.63 0.06 -24.03
N PHE A 26 -1.83 -1.04 -23.30
CA PHE A 26 -2.77 -2.07 -23.71
C PHE A 26 -4.20 -1.54 -23.83
N ASN A 27 -4.64 -0.70 -22.88
CA ASN A 27 -5.93 -0.04 -22.96
C ASN A 27 -6.04 0.85 -24.20
N PHE A 28 -4.98 1.59 -24.54
CA PHE A 28 -4.94 2.43 -25.73
C PHE A 28 -5.05 1.62 -27.03
N PHE A 29 -4.46 0.42 -27.07
CA PHE A 29 -4.59 -0.52 -28.20
C PHE A 29 -5.88 -1.34 -28.19
N GLY A 30 -6.85 -1.01 -27.34
CA GLY A 30 -8.16 -1.66 -27.30
C GLY A 30 -8.21 -2.98 -26.51
N VAL A 31 -7.12 -3.36 -25.85
CA VAL A 31 -7.11 -4.52 -24.94
C VAL A 31 -7.59 -4.06 -23.57
N ASN A 32 -8.92 -4.11 -23.37
CA ASN A 32 -9.55 -3.66 -22.12
C ASN A 32 -9.90 -4.86 -21.24
N PHE A 33 -9.39 -4.83 -20.00
CA PHE A 33 -9.84 -5.75 -18.96
C PHE A 33 -11.08 -5.14 -18.27
N LYS A 34 -12.26 -5.75 -18.48
CA LYS A 34 -13.55 -5.21 -18.01
C LYS A 34 -14.11 -5.91 -16.78
N ASP A 35 -13.52 -7.02 -16.37
CA ASP A 35 -13.95 -7.76 -15.19
C ASP A 35 -13.25 -7.22 -13.93
N TYR A 36 -13.83 -6.15 -13.38
CA TYR A 36 -13.30 -5.51 -12.18
C TYR A 36 -13.35 -6.42 -10.95
N HIS A 37 -14.32 -7.36 -10.89
CA HIS A 37 -14.41 -8.30 -9.77
C HIS A 37 -13.27 -9.33 -9.78
N LEU A 38 -12.91 -9.83 -10.98
CA LEU A 38 -11.75 -10.70 -11.12
C LEU A 38 -10.44 -9.93 -10.86
N ALA A 39 -10.35 -8.66 -11.32
CA ALA A 39 -9.20 -7.80 -11.03
C ALA A 39 -9.01 -7.60 -9.53
N ASP A 40 -10.07 -7.31 -8.78
CA ASP A 40 -10.05 -7.15 -7.32
C ASP A 40 -9.57 -8.43 -6.63
N LYS A 41 -10.11 -9.59 -7.00
CA LYS A 41 -9.66 -10.88 -6.42
C LYS A 41 -8.18 -11.15 -6.66
N ILE A 42 -7.70 -10.92 -7.89
CA ILE A 42 -6.29 -11.13 -8.24
C ILE A 42 -5.41 -10.13 -7.47
N ALA A 43 -5.82 -8.86 -7.37
CA ALA A 43 -5.08 -7.83 -6.65
C ALA A 43 -4.97 -8.17 -5.15
N ASN A 44 -6.08 -8.54 -4.51
CA ASN A 44 -6.11 -8.92 -3.10
C ASN A 44 -5.24 -10.16 -2.83
N LEU A 45 -5.33 -11.20 -3.66
CA LEU A 45 -4.48 -12.38 -3.52
C LEU A 45 -3.00 -12.04 -3.69
N SER A 46 -2.67 -11.23 -4.70
CA SER A 46 -1.29 -10.79 -4.95
C SER A 46 -0.76 -9.97 -3.78
N LEU A 47 -1.56 -9.05 -3.23
CA LEU A 47 -1.20 -8.26 -2.05
C LEU A 47 -0.91 -9.16 -0.85
N MET A 48 -1.76 -10.15 -0.57
CA MET A 48 -1.53 -11.12 0.52
C MET A 48 -0.19 -11.83 0.38
N ILE A 49 0.16 -12.30 -0.83
CA ILE A 49 1.43 -12.98 -1.11
C ILE A 49 2.62 -12.04 -0.92
N ILE A 50 2.53 -10.80 -1.44
CA ILE A 50 3.59 -9.79 -1.31
C ILE A 50 3.84 -9.46 0.16
N MET A 51 2.77 -9.21 0.92
CA MET A 51 2.86 -8.88 2.35
C MET A 51 3.41 -10.03 3.17
N PHE A 52 2.98 -11.27 2.89
CA PHE A 52 3.52 -12.47 3.54
C PHE A 52 5.02 -12.62 3.26
N TYR A 53 5.44 -12.50 2.01
CA TYR A 53 6.84 -12.59 1.61
C TYR A 53 7.69 -11.48 2.25
N GLY A 54 7.19 -10.25 2.28
CA GLY A 54 7.84 -9.12 2.93
C GLY A 54 8.02 -9.32 4.42
N GLY A 55 6.97 -9.74 5.12
CA GLY A 55 7.02 -10.04 6.55
C GLY A 55 7.97 -11.19 6.89
N PHE A 56 7.98 -12.23 6.07
CA PHE A 56 8.87 -13.39 6.27
C PHE A 56 10.35 -13.04 6.08
N GLY A 57 10.66 -12.09 5.18
CA GLY A 57 12.03 -11.60 4.93
C GLY A 57 12.54 -10.59 5.97
N THR A 58 11.69 -10.10 6.86
CA THR A 58 12.06 -9.06 7.83
C THR A 58 12.98 -9.59 8.93
N ASN A 59 14.15 -8.97 9.08
CA ASN A 59 15.06 -9.28 10.19
C ASN A 59 14.56 -8.67 11.49
N TRP A 60 13.91 -9.48 12.32
CA TRP A 60 13.28 -9.03 13.57
C TRP A 60 14.23 -8.34 14.56
N SER A 61 15.48 -8.74 14.63
CA SER A 61 16.46 -8.11 15.53
C SER A 61 16.76 -6.66 15.14
N MET A 62 16.76 -6.36 13.84
CA MET A 62 16.95 -4.99 13.32
C MET A 62 15.62 -4.21 13.30
N ALA A 63 14.52 -4.87 13.12
CA ALA A 63 13.17 -4.31 13.02
C ALA A 63 12.61 -3.88 14.39
N ARG A 64 12.82 -4.69 15.43
CA ARG A 64 12.26 -4.48 16.77
C ARG A 64 12.54 -3.08 17.37
N PRO A 65 13.75 -2.50 17.31
CA PRO A 65 14.01 -1.18 17.88
C PRO A 65 13.23 -0.05 17.20
N VAL A 66 12.87 -0.21 15.92
CA VAL A 66 12.20 0.81 15.10
C VAL A 66 10.72 0.49 14.85
N ALA A 67 10.21 -0.62 15.36
CA ALA A 67 8.83 -1.05 15.13
C ALA A 67 7.80 -0.03 15.64
N GLY A 68 8.01 0.54 16.82
CA GLY A 68 7.11 1.56 17.38
C GLY A 68 6.98 2.80 16.47
N PRO A 69 8.08 3.51 16.17
CA PRO A 69 8.07 4.60 15.20
C PRO A 69 7.49 4.22 13.83
N ALA A 70 7.84 3.03 13.30
CA ALA A 70 7.34 2.56 12.00
C ALA A 70 5.82 2.37 12.01
N ILE A 71 5.25 1.74 13.03
CA ILE A 71 3.78 1.56 13.16
C ILE A 71 3.09 2.92 13.34
N THR A 72 3.69 3.85 14.06
CA THR A 72 3.14 5.21 14.20
C THR A 72 3.11 5.93 12.85
N LEU A 73 4.15 5.82 12.04
CA LEU A 73 4.17 6.38 10.69
C LEU A 73 3.18 5.67 9.77
N ALA A 74 3.10 4.35 9.83
CA ALA A 74 2.16 3.53 9.05
C ALA A 74 0.68 3.79 9.40
N SER A 75 0.39 4.34 10.56
CA SER A 75 -0.97 4.67 10.99
C SER A 75 -1.23 6.18 10.93
N LEU A 76 -0.68 6.94 11.87
CA LEU A 76 -0.90 8.39 11.94
C LEU A 76 -0.30 9.12 10.74
N GLY A 77 0.88 8.68 10.24
CA GLY A 77 1.51 9.27 9.07
C GLY A 77 0.60 9.17 7.83
N VAL A 78 0.03 7.99 7.59
CA VAL A 78 -0.92 7.76 6.49
C VAL A 78 -2.17 8.64 6.64
N VAL A 79 -2.73 8.75 7.85
CA VAL A 79 -3.89 9.63 8.11
C VAL A 79 -3.55 11.09 7.77
N PHE A 80 -2.41 11.60 8.26
CA PHE A 80 -1.98 12.96 7.97
C PHE A 80 -1.70 13.16 6.47
N THR A 81 -1.01 12.25 5.82
CA THR A 81 -0.75 12.31 4.38
C THR A 81 -2.05 12.33 3.59
N SER A 82 -3.01 11.46 3.96
CA SER A 82 -4.34 11.40 3.33
C SER A 82 -5.10 12.71 3.48
N ILE A 83 -5.09 13.31 4.68
CA ILE A 83 -5.76 14.59 4.94
C ILE A 83 -5.10 15.72 4.15
N ILE A 84 -3.78 15.83 4.17
CA ILE A 84 -3.05 16.91 3.48
C ILE A 84 -3.25 16.79 1.97
N THR A 85 -3.05 15.60 1.40
CA THR A 85 -3.23 15.34 -0.04
C THR A 85 -4.68 15.53 -0.45
N GLY A 86 -5.63 15.04 0.35
CA GLY A 86 -7.06 15.22 0.13
C GLY A 86 -7.47 16.70 0.17
N TYR A 87 -7.02 17.43 1.19
CA TYR A 87 -7.31 18.87 1.29
C TYR A 87 -6.72 19.67 0.11
N PHE A 88 -5.48 19.34 -0.29
CA PHE A 88 -4.87 19.95 -1.49
C PHE A 88 -5.68 19.66 -2.75
N SER A 89 -6.11 18.42 -2.94
CA SER A 89 -6.92 18.00 -4.08
C SER A 89 -8.28 18.69 -4.11
N TYR A 90 -8.93 18.85 -2.96
CA TYR A 90 -10.17 19.62 -2.81
C TYR A 90 -9.97 21.09 -3.21
N LYS A 91 -8.90 21.71 -2.68
CA LYS A 91 -8.70 23.17 -2.84
C LYS A 91 -8.20 23.56 -4.24
N PHE A 92 -7.32 22.77 -4.84
CA PHE A 92 -6.59 23.13 -6.05
C PHE A 92 -7.02 22.35 -7.29
N LEU A 93 -7.51 21.12 -7.14
CA LEU A 93 -7.91 20.29 -8.27
C LEU A 93 -9.42 20.29 -8.52
N GLY A 94 -10.23 20.94 -7.65
CA GLY A 94 -11.67 21.08 -7.82
C GLY A 94 -12.48 19.81 -7.60
N PHE A 95 -11.91 18.80 -6.93
CA PHE A 95 -12.67 17.61 -6.52
C PHE A 95 -13.70 17.94 -5.44
N ASP A 96 -14.79 17.16 -5.37
CA ASP A 96 -15.65 17.19 -4.19
C ASP A 96 -14.89 16.74 -2.94
N PHE A 97 -15.26 17.24 -1.75
CA PHE A 97 -14.52 17.00 -0.52
C PHE A 97 -14.28 15.51 -0.25
N TYR A 98 -15.32 14.67 -0.36
CA TYR A 98 -15.19 13.24 -0.10
C TYR A 98 -14.39 12.50 -1.17
N GLN A 99 -14.50 12.90 -2.43
CA GLN A 99 -13.69 12.37 -3.53
C GLN A 99 -12.22 12.75 -3.37
N ALA A 100 -11.94 13.98 -2.94
CA ALA A 100 -10.61 14.45 -2.65
C ALA A 100 -9.96 13.66 -1.48
N MET A 101 -10.73 13.41 -0.40
CA MET A 101 -10.26 12.60 0.73
C MET A 101 -10.05 11.14 0.33
N LEU A 102 -10.89 10.59 -0.54
CA LEU A 102 -10.68 9.26 -1.12
C LEU A 102 -9.37 9.19 -1.90
N LEU A 103 -9.10 10.18 -2.76
CA LEU A 103 -7.83 10.26 -3.48
C LEU A 103 -6.64 10.33 -2.51
N GLY A 104 -6.74 11.17 -1.46
CA GLY A 104 -5.73 11.27 -0.42
C GLY A 104 -5.48 9.94 0.29
N SER A 105 -6.54 9.16 0.55
CA SER A 105 -6.43 7.84 1.20
C SER A 105 -5.72 6.81 0.32
N VAL A 106 -6.02 6.79 -0.96
CA VAL A 106 -5.37 5.87 -1.92
C VAL A 106 -3.88 6.22 -2.10
N VAL A 107 -3.54 7.51 -2.17
CA VAL A 107 -2.15 7.97 -2.37
C VAL A 107 -1.35 7.93 -1.06
N GLY A 108 -2.01 7.83 0.09
CA GLY A 108 -1.38 7.88 1.41
C GLY A 108 -0.54 6.65 1.77
N SER A 109 -0.70 5.53 1.05
CA SER A 109 0.11 4.32 1.23
C SER A 109 1.38 4.37 0.41
N THR A 110 2.47 3.82 0.95
CA THR A 110 3.76 3.63 0.28
C THR A 110 3.93 2.17 -0.13
N ASP A 111 4.55 1.92 -1.29
CA ASP A 111 4.74 0.56 -1.81
C ASP A 111 6.02 -0.09 -1.24
N TYR A 112 5.85 -1.12 -0.42
CA TYR A 112 6.94 -1.91 0.15
C TYR A 112 7.88 -2.48 -0.92
N ALA A 113 7.34 -3.02 -2.01
CA ALA A 113 8.17 -3.65 -3.05
C ALA A 113 9.11 -2.64 -3.71
N SER A 114 8.63 -1.43 -3.97
CA SER A 114 9.46 -0.34 -4.51
C SER A 114 10.51 0.12 -3.51
N VAL A 115 10.16 0.29 -2.24
CA VAL A 115 11.11 0.70 -1.19
C VAL A 115 12.21 -0.35 -1.03
N SER A 116 11.86 -1.62 -0.87
CA SER A 116 12.81 -2.72 -0.73
C SER A 116 13.72 -2.85 -1.96
N ASN A 117 13.16 -2.78 -3.17
CA ASN A 117 13.95 -2.83 -4.40
C ASN A 117 14.96 -1.67 -4.51
N ILE A 118 14.58 -0.46 -4.12
CA ILE A 118 15.50 0.69 -4.13
C ILE A 118 16.64 0.49 -3.13
N LEU A 119 16.30 0.06 -1.91
CA LEU A 119 17.30 -0.18 -0.87
C LEU A 119 18.32 -1.25 -1.30
N VAL A 120 17.83 -2.37 -1.81
CA VAL A 120 18.68 -3.49 -2.24
C VAL A 120 19.47 -3.14 -3.52
N SER A 121 18.82 -2.62 -4.57
CA SER A 121 19.46 -2.33 -5.86
C SER A 121 20.54 -1.26 -5.78
N LYS A 122 20.37 -0.30 -4.87
CA LYS A 122 21.33 0.78 -4.62
C LYS A 122 22.33 0.46 -3.51
N ASN A 123 22.22 -0.72 -2.90
CA ASN A 123 23.04 -1.15 -1.77
C ASN A 123 23.10 -0.07 -0.66
N LEU A 124 21.92 0.53 -0.38
CA LEU A 124 21.82 1.65 0.56
C LEU A 124 21.87 1.13 2.00
N ASN A 125 22.91 1.49 2.72
CA ASN A 125 23.02 1.25 4.15
C ASN A 125 22.62 2.53 4.89
N LEU A 126 21.35 2.61 5.32
CA LEU A 126 20.82 3.78 6.00
C LEU A 126 21.16 3.73 7.50
N LYS A 127 21.56 4.88 8.06
CA LYS A 127 21.88 5.01 9.49
C LYS A 127 20.64 4.75 10.36
N TYR A 128 20.86 4.38 11.60
CA TYR A 128 19.83 4.23 12.65
C TYR A 128 18.72 3.23 12.32
N ASN A 129 19.04 2.17 11.58
CA ASN A 129 18.07 1.16 11.11
C ASN A 129 16.91 1.75 10.29
N THR A 130 17.13 2.88 9.63
CA THR A 130 16.09 3.56 8.82
C THR A 130 15.62 2.67 7.68
N ALA A 131 16.46 1.79 7.13
CA ALA A 131 16.04 0.82 6.12
C ALA A 131 14.94 -0.10 6.67
N SER A 132 15.17 -0.71 7.83
CA SER A 132 14.18 -1.56 8.50
C SER A 132 12.92 -0.79 8.94
N LEU A 133 13.08 0.50 9.32
CA LEU A 133 11.94 1.37 9.62
C LEU A 133 11.07 1.56 8.39
N LEU A 134 11.66 1.89 7.24
CA LEU A 134 10.93 2.07 5.98
C LEU A 134 10.27 0.78 5.50
N GLU A 135 10.92 -0.36 5.66
CA GLU A 135 10.36 -1.66 5.31
C GLU A 135 9.12 -1.99 6.16
N ILE A 136 9.19 -1.79 7.48
CA ILE A 136 8.04 -2.02 8.36
C ILE A 136 6.93 -1.01 8.08
N GLU A 137 7.27 0.26 7.92
CA GLU A 137 6.30 1.32 7.63
C GLU A 137 5.55 1.01 6.35
N SER A 138 6.26 0.80 5.22
CA SER A 138 5.64 0.48 3.94
C SER A 138 4.87 -0.84 3.92
N GLY A 139 5.31 -1.84 4.69
CA GLY A 139 4.60 -3.11 4.81
C GLY A 139 3.39 -3.06 5.76
N SER A 140 3.26 -2.02 6.58
CA SER A 140 2.20 -1.91 7.60
C SER A 140 1.21 -0.77 7.35
N ASN A 141 1.43 0.07 6.34
CA ASN A 141 0.58 1.24 6.06
C ASN A 141 -0.66 0.89 5.23
N ASP A 142 -0.62 -0.18 4.43
CA ASP A 142 -1.73 -0.63 3.59
C ASP A 142 -3.05 -0.82 4.35
N PRO A 143 -3.09 -1.48 5.53
CA PRO A 143 -4.32 -1.61 6.30
C PRO A 143 -4.96 -0.26 6.67
N THR A 144 -4.14 0.74 6.99
CA THR A 144 -4.62 2.09 7.33
C THR A 144 -5.20 2.79 6.10
N ALA A 145 -4.48 2.79 4.99
CA ALA A 145 -4.91 3.39 3.73
C ALA A 145 -6.16 2.70 3.18
N TYR A 146 -6.20 1.36 3.24
CA TYR A 146 -7.38 0.57 2.84
C TYR A 146 -8.61 0.92 3.69
N THR A 147 -8.45 1.00 5.01
CA THR A 147 -9.54 1.37 5.92
C THR A 147 -10.11 2.75 5.58
N LEU A 148 -9.24 3.75 5.40
CA LEU A 148 -9.66 5.10 5.01
C LEU A 148 -10.37 5.10 3.65
N THR A 149 -9.84 4.35 2.69
CA THR A 149 -10.43 4.21 1.34
C THR A 149 -11.84 3.64 1.43
N ILE A 150 -12.05 2.54 2.16
CA ILE A 150 -13.38 1.95 2.35
C ILE A 150 -14.33 2.91 3.07
N VAL A 151 -13.86 3.64 4.08
CA VAL A 151 -14.67 4.64 4.79
C VAL A 151 -15.17 5.71 3.82
N PHE A 152 -14.29 6.32 3.01
CA PHE A 152 -14.69 7.36 2.07
C PHE A 152 -15.55 6.84 0.92
N ILE A 153 -15.30 5.63 0.40
CA ILE A 153 -16.17 4.99 -0.58
C ILE A 153 -17.58 4.82 0.00
N SER A 154 -17.69 4.29 1.21
CA SER A 154 -19.00 4.06 1.85
C SER A 154 -19.75 5.37 2.13
N ILE A 155 -19.05 6.44 2.49
CA ILE A 155 -19.66 7.77 2.64
C ILE A 155 -20.21 8.26 1.29
N ILE A 156 -19.42 8.13 0.20
CA ILE A 156 -19.82 8.56 -1.14
C ILE A 156 -21.04 7.75 -1.63
N LEU A 157 -21.03 6.43 -1.40
CA LEU A 157 -22.13 5.53 -1.76
C LEU A 157 -23.33 5.59 -0.79
N LYS A 158 -23.23 6.38 0.29
CA LYS A 158 -24.23 6.49 1.37
C LYS A 158 -24.55 5.16 2.05
N GLU A 159 -23.58 4.26 2.11
CA GLU A 159 -23.70 2.99 2.79
C GLU A 159 -23.61 3.15 4.30
N LYS A 160 -24.44 2.39 5.04
CA LYS A 160 -24.38 2.38 6.51
C LYS A 160 -23.30 1.41 6.97
N ILE A 161 -22.09 1.89 7.18
CA ILE A 161 -21.02 1.11 7.79
C ILE A 161 -20.78 1.57 9.24
N SER A 162 -20.48 0.59 10.09
CA SER A 162 -19.96 0.88 11.42
C SER A 162 -18.44 0.91 11.37
N ILE A 163 -17.86 2.11 11.31
CA ILE A 163 -16.40 2.30 11.27
C ILE A 163 -15.69 1.59 12.43
N PRO A 164 -16.15 1.68 13.69
CA PRO A 164 -15.54 0.95 14.80
C PRO A 164 -15.54 -0.58 14.60
N LEU A 165 -16.65 -1.11 14.08
CA LEU A 165 -16.76 -2.56 13.82
C LEU A 165 -15.85 -2.98 12.66
N LEU A 166 -15.71 -2.15 11.62
CA LEU A 166 -14.79 -2.38 10.52
C LEU A 166 -13.35 -2.48 11.03
N ILE A 167 -12.89 -1.49 11.78
CA ILE A 167 -11.54 -1.46 12.37
C ILE A 167 -11.33 -2.66 13.30
N PHE A 168 -12.31 -2.95 14.17
CA PHE A 168 -12.22 -4.10 15.08
C PHE A 168 -12.05 -5.42 14.31
N LYS A 169 -12.86 -5.64 13.26
CA LYS A 169 -12.75 -6.85 12.43
C LYS A 169 -11.40 -6.95 11.75
N GLN A 170 -10.89 -5.87 11.18
CA GLN A 170 -9.58 -5.85 10.51
C GLN A 170 -8.44 -6.20 11.48
N ILE A 171 -8.43 -5.59 12.67
CA ILE A 171 -7.40 -5.86 13.68
C ILE A 171 -7.53 -7.30 14.20
N PHE A 172 -8.74 -7.72 14.60
CA PHE A 172 -8.97 -9.03 15.20
C PHE A 172 -8.65 -10.18 14.24
N PHE A 173 -9.20 -10.14 13.03
CA PHE A 173 -8.94 -11.18 12.03
C PHE A 173 -7.53 -11.07 11.44
N GLY A 174 -7.01 -9.86 11.23
CA GLY A 174 -5.67 -9.65 10.71
C GLY A 174 -4.59 -10.21 11.65
N ILE A 175 -4.65 -9.86 12.93
CA ILE A 175 -3.71 -10.38 13.94
C ILE A 175 -3.93 -11.89 14.14
N GLY A 176 -5.19 -12.33 14.29
CA GLY A 176 -5.50 -13.73 14.55
C GLY A 176 -5.06 -14.66 13.43
N LEU A 177 -5.42 -14.34 12.18
CA LEU A 177 -5.02 -15.12 11.00
C LEU A 177 -3.52 -14.99 10.72
N GLY A 178 -2.95 -13.78 10.85
CA GLY A 178 -1.52 -13.56 10.66
C GLY A 178 -0.67 -14.38 11.64
N PHE A 179 -1.07 -14.45 12.91
CA PHE A 179 -0.40 -15.27 13.91
C PHE A 179 -0.55 -16.76 13.62
N LEU A 180 -1.75 -17.21 13.23
CA LEU A 180 -2.02 -18.62 12.89
C LEU A 180 -1.18 -19.08 11.68
N MET A 181 -1.15 -18.28 10.62
CA MET A 181 -0.41 -18.61 9.39
C MET A 181 1.10 -18.46 9.55
N GLY A 182 1.56 -17.57 10.42
CA GLY A 182 2.99 -17.41 10.71
C GLY A 182 3.56 -18.48 11.66
N TYR A 183 2.71 -19.24 12.35
CA TYR A 183 3.12 -20.33 13.25
C TYR A 183 3.22 -21.68 12.51
N ILE A 184 2.57 -21.85 11.37
CA ILE A 184 2.64 -23.04 10.51
C ILE A 184 3.88 -22.99 9.62
#